data_e496413d09d98b6eb42ea30dcb17eca7
#
_entry.id   e496413d09d98b6eb42ea30dcb17eca7
#
_cell.length_a   1.000
_cell.length_b   1.000
_cell.length_c   1.000
_cell.angle_alpha   90.00
_cell.angle_beta   90.00
_cell.angle_gamma   90.00
#
_symmetry.space_group_name_H-M   'P 1'
#
loop_
_entity.id
_entity.type
_entity.pdbx_description
1 polymer ?
#
loop_
_entity_poly.entity_id
_entity_poly.type
_entity_poly.pdbx_seq_one_letter_code
_entity_poly.pdbx_strand_id
1 'polypeptide(L)'
;MDVQKKAMVQALEKALGIVTQACKVVGISRQTHYNWMEADAEYKAAVAELSDVALDFAESKLHKLIDQGNPAATIFFLKTKGKERGYVERQEIAVAEKKPLSWFTDENADVS
;
A
#
# COMPACT_ATOMS: atom_id res chain seq x y z
N MET A 1 -1.62 -27.24 0.75
CA MET A 1 -2.77 -26.35 1.02
C MET A 1 -4.07 -27.03 0.58
N ASP A 2 -5.13 -26.80 1.31
CA ASP A 2 -6.41 -27.35 0.92
C ASP A 2 -7.06 -26.56 -0.22
N VAL A 3 -8.19 -27.05 -0.70
CA VAL A 3 -8.85 -26.47 -1.88
C VAL A 3 -9.28 -25.04 -1.63
N GLN A 4 -9.78 -24.74 -0.44
CA GLN A 4 -10.28 -23.42 -0.13
C GLN A 4 -9.16 -22.39 -0.05
N LYS A 5 -8.03 -22.79 0.52
CA LYS A 5 -6.86 -21.91 0.60
C LYS A 5 -6.27 -21.64 -0.78
N LYS A 6 -6.23 -22.67 -1.64
CA LYS A 6 -5.79 -22.48 -3.01
C LYS A 6 -6.70 -21.53 -3.77
N ALA A 7 -8.01 -21.66 -3.57
CA ALA A 7 -8.96 -20.75 -4.19
C ALA A 7 -8.75 -19.32 -3.71
N MET A 8 -8.43 -19.15 -2.43
CA MET A 8 -8.17 -17.83 -1.89
C MET A 8 -6.90 -17.21 -2.48
N VAL A 9 -5.85 -18.01 -2.66
CA VAL A 9 -4.61 -17.52 -3.29
C VAL A 9 -4.90 -17.06 -4.72
N GLN A 10 -5.68 -17.84 -5.47
CA GLN A 10 -6.04 -17.46 -6.84
C GLN A 10 -6.89 -16.19 -6.86
N ALA A 11 -7.81 -16.05 -5.93
CA ALA A 11 -8.66 -14.87 -5.84
C ALA A 11 -7.83 -13.63 -5.49
N LEU A 12 -6.87 -13.77 -4.60
CA LEU A 12 -5.96 -12.68 -4.25
C LEU A 12 -5.11 -12.25 -5.44
N GLU A 13 -4.66 -13.21 -6.24
CA GLU A 13 -3.90 -12.91 -7.43
C GLU A 13 -4.72 -12.03 -8.39
N LYS A 14 -5.95 -12.41 -8.64
CA LYS A 14 -6.83 -11.65 -9.53
C LYS A 14 -7.20 -10.28 -8.97
N ALA A 15 -7.30 -10.17 -7.65
CA ALA A 15 -7.67 -8.93 -6.97
C ALA A 15 -6.46 -8.08 -6.65
N LEU A 16 -5.26 -8.45 -7.11
CA LEU A 16 -4.00 -7.73 -6.85
C LEU A 16 -3.75 -7.54 -5.36
N GLY A 17 -4.07 -8.57 -4.57
CA GLY A 17 -3.82 -8.57 -3.14
C GLY A 17 -4.88 -7.92 -2.28
N ILE A 18 -6.01 -7.50 -2.86
CA ILE A 18 -7.07 -6.87 -2.08
C ILE A 18 -7.87 -7.95 -1.36
N VAL A 19 -7.64 -8.05 -0.05
CA VAL A 19 -8.20 -9.12 0.78
C VAL A 19 -9.73 -9.12 0.77
N THR A 20 -10.34 -7.96 0.91
CA THR A 20 -11.80 -7.85 0.97
C THR A 20 -12.46 -8.44 -0.27
N GLN A 21 -11.95 -8.10 -1.45
CA GLN A 21 -12.50 -8.62 -2.71
C GLN A 21 -12.32 -10.13 -2.82
N ALA A 22 -11.12 -10.61 -2.50
CA ALA A 22 -10.83 -12.03 -2.59
C ALA A 22 -11.70 -12.83 -1.64
N CYS A 23 -11.91 -12.34 -0.43
CA CYS A 23 -12.78 -13.01 0.54
C CYS A 23 -14.21 -13.14 0.02
N LYS A 24 -14.72 -12.10 -0.64
CA LYS A 24 -16.07 -12.15 -1.20
C LYS A 24 -16.19 -13.20 -2.29
N VAL A 25 -15.16 -13.32 -3.13
CA VAL A 25 -15.18 -14.29 -4.21
C VAL A 25 -15.18 -15.72 -3.68
N VAL A 26 -14.36 -15.98 -2.67
CA VAL A 26 -14.22 -17.33 -2.11
C VAL A 26 -15.32 -17.66 -1.12
N GLY A 27 -15.92 -16.63 -0.49
CA GLY A 27 -16.98 -16.84 0.49
C GLY A 27 -16.46 -17.08 1.90
N ILE A 28 -15.33 -16.47 2.26
CA ILE A 28 -14.79 -16.55 3.62
C ILE A 28 -14.74 -15.16 4.23
N SER A 29 -14.60 -15.12 5.56
CA SER A 29 -14.44 -13.85 6.27
C SER A 29 -12.96 -13.42 6.23
N ARG A 30 -12.75 -12.14 6.44
CA ARG A 30 -11.38 -11.61 6.57
C ARG A 30 -10.66 -12.28 7.74
N GLN A 31 -11.38 -12.54 8.82
CA GLN A 31 -10.79 -13.19 9.99
C GLN A 31 -10.27 -14.58 9.65
N THR A 32 -10.99 -15.34 8.84
CA THR A 32 -10.54 -16.65 8.38
C THR A 32 -9.22 -16.53 7.63
N HIS A 33 -9.12 -15.54 6.75
CA HIS A 33 -7.88 -15.31 6.01
C HIS A 33 -6.71 -15.05 6.97
N TYR A 34 -6.87 -14.17 7.94
CA TYR A 34 -5.80 -13.84 8.86
C TYR A 34 -5.47 -14.98 9.79
N ASN A 35 -6.47 -15.79 10.17
CA ASN A 35 -6.20 -17.00 10.95
C ASN A 35 -5.32 -17.97 10.16
N TRP A 36 -5.58 -18.12 8.88
CA TRP A 36 -4.75 -18.97 8.01
C TRP A 36 -3.33 -18.42 7.89
N MET A 37 -3.20 -17.10 7.82
CA MET A 37 -1.89 -16.46 7.74
C MET A 37 -1.02 -16.81 8.94
N GLU A 38 -1.64 -16.88 10.12
CA GLU A 38 -0.92 -17.21 11.34
C GLU A 38 -0.64 -18.69 11.48
N ALA A 39 -1.60 -19.52 11.08
CA ALA A 39 -1.53 -20.95 11.36
C ALA A 39 -0.83 -21.76 10.27
N ASP A 40 -0.72 -21.24 9.05
CA ASP A 40 -0.24 -21.98 7.89
C ASP A 40 0.88 -21.20 7.23
N ALA A 41 2.12 -21.67 7.43
CA ALA A 41 3.30 -21.00 6.88
C ALA A 41 3.33 -21.04 5.36
N GLU A 42 2.82 -22.12 4.77
CA GLU A 42 2.77 -22.25 3.32
C GLU A 42 1.80 -21.24 2.71
N TYR A 43 0.65 -21.07 3.35
CA TYR A 43 -0.34 -20.08 2.91
C TYR A 43 0.25 -18.67 3.02
N LYS A 44 0.89 -18.37 4.14
CA LYS A 44 1.50 -17.07 4.37
C LYS A 44 2.55 -16.76 3.31
N ALA A 45 3.39 -17.74 2.98
CA ALA A 45 4.43 -17.56 1.97
C ALA A 45 3.81 -17.30 0.59
N ALA A 46 2.76 -18.02 0.25
CA ALA A 46 2.09 -17.83 -1.04
C ALA A 46 1.48 -16.44 -1.16
N VAL A 47 0.87 -15.96 -0.07
CA VAL A 47 0.27 -14.61 -0.06
C VAL A 47 1.35 -13.54 -0.16
N ALA A 48 2.47 -13.72 0.54
CA ALA A 48 3.58 -12.76 0.48
C ALA A 48 4.14 -12.65 -0.93
N GLU A 49 4.28 -13.78 -1.62
CA GLU A 49 4.76 -13.78 -3.00
C GLU A 49 3.82 -13.01 -3.91
N LEU A 50 2.52 -13.17 -3.72
CA LEU A 50 1.53 -12.43 -4.50
C LEU A 50 1.60 -10.94 -4.26
N SER A 51 1.89 -10.52 -3.04
CA SER A 51 2.03 -9.10 -2.73
C SER A 51 3.18 -8.49 -3.50
N ASP A 52 4.29 -9.21 -3.60
CA ASP A 52 5.43 -8.74 -4.38
C ASP A 52 5.08 -8.62 -5.87
N VAL A 53 4.38 -9.61 -6.41
CA VAL A 53 3.97 -9.58 -7.81
C VAL A 53 3.02 -8.41 -8.08
N ALA A 54 2.08 -8.17 -7.18
CA ALA A 54 1.14 -7.06 -7.31
C ALA A 54 1.87 -5.72 -7.25
N LEU A 55 2.85 -5.60 -6.39
CA LEU A 55 3.64 -4.38 -6.27
C LEU A 55 4.46 -4.14 -7.54
N ASP A 56 5.09 -5.20 -8.06
CA ASP A 56 5.84 -5.09 -9.31
C ASP A 56 4.95 -4.63 -10.46
N PHE A 57 3.73 -5.16 -10.51
CA PHE A 57 2.77 -4.78 -11.54
C PHE A 57 2.42 -3.29 -11.43
N ALA A 58 2.15 -2.83 -10.21
CA ALA A 58 1.81 -1.43 -9.97
C ALA A 58 2.98 -0.51 -10.33
N GLU A 59 4.20 -0.92 -9.98
CA GLU A 59 5.40 -0.16 -10.32
C GLU A 59 5.59 -0.05 -11.82
N SER A 60 5.30 -1.15 -12.53
CA SER A 60 5.38 -1.15 -13.98
C SER A 60 4.42 -0.14 -14.60
N LYS A 61 3.19 -0.06 -14.07
CA LYS A 61 2.20 0.90 -14.55
C LYS A 61 2.60 2.33 -14.23
N LEU A 62 3.17 2.54 -13.04
CA LEU A 62 3.66 3.85 -12.64
C LEU A 62 4.76 4.32 -13.58
N HIS A 63 5.72 3.46 -13.88
CA HIS A 63 6.81 3.79 -14.79
C HIS A 63 6.29 4.14 -16.18
N LYS A 64 5.28 3.43 -16.64
CA LYS A 64 4.68 3.71 -17.94
C LYS A 64 4.04 5.10 -17.97
N LEU A 65 3.34 5.47 -16.89
CA LEU A 65 2.72 6.80 -16.79
C LEU A 65 3.77 7.90 -16.77
N ILE A 66 4.87 7.68 -16.05
CA ILE A 66 5.98 8.64 -16.02
C ILE A 66 6.55 8.83 -17.41
N ASP A 67 6.74 7.72 -18.12
CA ASP A 67 7.25 7.70 -19.48
C ASP A 67 6.37 8.50 -20.43
N GLN A 68 5.05 8.48 -20.19
CA GLN A 68 4.07 9.21 -20.98
C GLN A 68 3.96 10.67 -20.59
N GLY A 69 4.74 11.12 -19.61
CA GLY A 69 4.76 12.52 -19.19
C GLY A 69 3.67 12.87 -18.19
N ASN A 70 3.14 11.90 -17.46
CA ASN A 70 2.11 12.14 -16.47
C ASN A 70 2.70 12.86 -15.25
N PRO A 71 2.28 14.12 -14.98
CA PRO A 71 2.89 14.88 -13.88
C PRO A 71 2.55 14.31 -12.50
N ALA A 72 1.34 13.80 -12.29
CA ALA A 72 0.97 13.23 -11.01
C ALA A 72 1.82 12.01 -10.68
N ALA A 73 2.05 11.13 -11.67
CA ALA A 73 2.88 9.95 -11.49
C ALA A 73 4.33 10.32 -11.21
N THR A 74 4.86 11.32 -11.91
CA THR A 74 6.24 11.78 -11.72
C THR A 74 6.42 12.37 -10.33
N ILE A 75 5.46 13.20 -9.89
CA ILE A 75 5.50 13.81 -8.56
C ILE A 75 5.44 12.74 -7.49
N PHE A 76 4.54 11.76 -7.65
CA PHE A 76 4.42 10.66 -6.70
C PHE A 76 5.73 9.88 -6.58
N PHE A 77 6.35 9.58 -7.71
CA PHE A 77 7.62 8.85 -7.71
C PHE A 77 8.70 9.62 -6.96
N LEU A 78 8.80 10.92 -7.22
CA LEU A 78 9.80 11.75 -6.54
C LEU A 78 9.55 11.83 -5.05
N LYS A 79 8.28 11.93 -4.63
CA LYS A 79 7.94 11.99 -3.20
C LYS A 79 8.28 10.70 -2.47
N THR A 80 8.19 9.57 -3.14
CA THR A 80 8.43 8.27 -2.50
C THR A 80 9.87 7.80 -2.65
N LYS A 81 10.36 7.72 -3.87
CA LYS A 81 11.71 7.20 -4.13
C LYS A 81 12.78 8.27 -4.10
N GLY A 82 12.37 9.53 -4.23
CA GLY A 82 13.32 10.64 -4.28
C GLY A 82 13.58 11.30 -2.93
N LYS A 83 13.04 10.75 -1.85
CA LYS A 83 13.19 11.34 -0.52
C LYS A 83 14.65 11.57 -0.13
N GLU A 84 15.51 10.62 -0.45
CA GLU A 84 16.91 10.71 -0.10
C GLU A 84 17.61 11.86 -0.83
N ARG A 85 17.03 12.30 -1.94
CA ARG A 85 17.59 13.41 -2.72
C ARG A 85 16.89 14.74 -2.40
N GLY A 86 16.04 14.77 -1.36
CA GLY A 86 15.41 15.99 -0.89
C GLY A 86 13.99 16.22 -1.38
N TYR A 87 13.41 15.32 -2.12
CA TYR A 87 12.04 15.46 -2.60
C TYR A 87 11.06 15.01 -1.54
N VAL A 88 10.74 15.87 -0.58
CA VAL A 88 9.83 15.56 0.50
C VAL A 88 8.66 16.52 0.49
N GLU A 89 7.55 16.05 1.05
CA GLU A 89 6.34 16.85 1.16
C GLU A 89 6.40 17.67 2.44
N ARG A 90 6.27 18.98 2.32
CA ARG A 90 6.40 19.88 3.46
C ARG A 90 5.31 19.63 4.51
N GLN A 91 4.10 19.31 4.04
CA GLN A 91 2.99 19.01 4.95
C GLN A 91 3.26 17.79 5.81
N GLU A 92 3.92 16.81 5.24
CA GLU A 92 4.30 15.59 5.94
C GLU A 92 5.20 15.90 7.12
N ILE A 93 6.16 16.79 6.90
CA ILE A 93 7.09 17.21 7.93
C ILE A 93 6.35 17.94 9.05
N ALA A 94 5.45 18.85 8.69
CA ALA A 94 4.68 19.63 9.66
C ALA A 94 3.84 18.72 10.55
N VAL A 95 3.19 17.73 9.98
CA VAL A 95 2.38 16.78 10.75
C VAL A 95 3.24 15.96 11.70
N ALA A 96 4.39 15.57 11.24
CA ALA A 96 5.29 14.78 12.10
C ALA A 96 5.79 15.57 13.30
N GLU A 97 6.04 16.81 13.12
CA GLU A 97 6.48 17.69 14.20
C GLU A 97 5.38 17.96 15.19
N LYS A 98 4.24 18.11 14.96
CA LYS A 98 3.24 18.36 15.66
C LYS A 98 2.73 18.18 16.56
N LYS A 99 3.01 18.67 16.50
CA LYS A 99 2.41 18.86 17.15
C LYS A 99 1.72 19.83 17.40
N PRO A 100 1.69 20.39 17.16
CA PRO A 100 1.05 21.30 17.19
C PRO A 100 0.79 22.05 17.14
N LEU A 101 1.01 22.70 17.04
CA LEU A 101 0.68 23.67 17.08
C LEU A 101 0.27 24.32 17.03
N SER A 102 0.68 24.63 17.06
CA SER A 102 0.28 25.64 17.08
C SER A 102 0.12 26.21 16.48
N TRP A 103 0.62 26.40 16.58
CA TRP A 103 0.33 27.29 16.08
C TRP A 103 -0.37 27.56 15.48
N PHE A 104 -0.40 27.57 15.39
CA PHE A 104 -1.18 28.17 15.17
C PHE A 104 -1.67 28.51 15.28
N THR A 105 -1.20 28.59 15.48
CA THR A 105 -1.51 29.30 15.91
C THR A 105 -1.37 29.65 15.86
N ASP A 106 -0.70 29.93 15.97
CA ASP A 106 -0.60 30.60 16.21
C ASP A 106 -0.54 30.67 15.77
N GLU A 107 -0.04 30.71 15.71
CA GLU A 107 -0.12 31.21 15.83
C GLU A 107 -0.28 31.08 15.38
N ASN A 108 0.22 31.22 15.63
CA ASN A 108 -0.02 31.41 15.72
C ASN A 108 0.01 31.09 15.35
N ALA A 109 0.40 31.06 15.33
CA ALA A 109 0.33 31.17 15.39
C ALA A 109 0.55 30.85 14.93
N ASP A 110 1.02 31.09 15.06
CA ASP A 110 0.99 31.11 15.00
C ASP A 110 0.95 30.72 14.26
N VAL A 111 1.38 30.76 14.17
CA VAL A 111 1.17 30.71 13.91
C VAL A 111 1.03 30.37 13.44
N SER A 112 1.60 30.48 13.56
CA SER A 112 1.19 30.46 13.54
C SER A 112 0.97 30.25 13.40
#